data_9c88d222974db1bef8b3b6c78e04815d
#
_entry.id   9c88d222974db1bef8b3b6c78e04815d
#
_cell.length_a   1.000
_cell.length_b   1.000
_cell.length_c   1.000
_cell.angle_alpha   90.00
_cell.angle_beta   90.00
_cell.angle_gamma   90.00
#
_symmetry.space_group_name_H-M   'P 1'
#
loop_
_entity.id
_entity.type
_entity.pdbx_description
1 polymer ?
#
loop_
_entity_poly.entity_id
_entity_poly.type
_entity_poly.pdbx_seq_one_letter_code
_entity_poly.pdbx_strand_id
1 'polypeptide(L)'
;MTYDNIVTGTFLKRPNRFIAYVEVKGDVKTCHVKNTGRCQELLVPGCTVVLEFHPKAKEMKRKTEYDLIAVYKGNLLINMDSQAPNQAALEWIREKEAKGLSLENVGIPTNIRREVTHGESRFDLAFELKDEVTGKTVPAFMEVKGVTLEKEGNVFFPDAPTIRGVKHLNGL
;
A
#
# COMPACT_ATOMS: atom_id res chain seq x y z
N MET A 1 1.66 4.19 10.03
CA MET A 1 0.29 4.14 9.48
C MET A 1 -0.58 3.26 10.37
N THR A 2 -1.77 3.71 10.73
CA THR A 2 -2.74 2.99 11.57
C THR A 2 -4.10 2.99 10.87
N TYR A 3 -4.90 1.97 11.14
CA TYR A 3 -6.30 1.90 10.73
C TYR A 3 -7.18 1.98 11.96
N ASP A 4 -8.30 2.67 11.85
CA ASP A 4 -9.24 2.85 12.94
C ASP A 4 -10.46 1.93 12.81
N ASN A 5 -11.15 1.66 13.94
CA ASN A 5 -12.40 0.89 13.96
C ASN A 5 -12.35 -0.42 13.16
N ILE A 6 -11.33 -1.24 13.43
CA ILE A 6 -11.09 -2.49 12.72
C ILE A 6 -12.12 -3.54 13.11
N VAL A 7 -12.69 -4.20 12.10
CA VAL A 7 -13.57 -5.35 12.25
C VAL A 7 -13.17 -6.46 11.29
N THR A 8 -13.47 -7.70 11.64
CA THR A 8 -13.30 -8.85 10.75
C THR A 8 -14.64 -9.27 10.15
N GLY A 9 -14.59 -9.91 9.00
CA GLY A 9 -15.76 -10.48 8.34
C GLY A 9 -15.39 -11.64 7.42
N THR A 10 -16.41 -12.32 6.90
CA THR A 10 -16.25 -13.42 5.95
C THR A 10 -16.47 -12.89 4.54
N PHE A 11 -15.47 -13.01 3.69
CA PHE A 11 -15.58 -12.62 2.29
C PHE A 11 -16.54 -13.52 1.53
N LEU A 12 -17.49 -12.91 0.81
CA LEU A 12 -18.49 -13.64 0.03
C LEU A 12 -18.16 -13.62 -1.47
N LYS A 13 -18.04 -12.42 -2.05
CA LYS A 13 -17.70 -12.24 -3.47
C LYS A 13 -17.22 -10.83 -3.79
N ARG A 14 -16.56 -10.68 -4.93
CA ARG A 14 -16.07 -9.41 -5.47
C ARG A 14 -16.66 -9.20 -6.87
N PRO A 15 -17.79 -8.44 -7.00
CA PRO A 15 -18.45 -8.25 -8.29
C PRO A 15 -17.63 -7.40 -9.28
N ASN A 16 -16.76 -6.54 -8.78
CA ASN A 16 -15.84 -5.74 -9.58
C ASN A 16 -14.59 -5.38 -8.76
N ARG A 17 -13.61 -4.68 -9.37
CA ARG A 17 -12.33 -4.35 -8.71
C ARG A 17 -12.43 -3.41 -7.52
N PHE A 18 -13.56 -2.76 -7.31
CA PHE A 18 -13.73 -1.74 -6.28
C PHE A 18 -14.65 -2.16 -5.14
N ILE A 19 -15.50 -3.19 -5.35
CA ILE A 19 -16.55 -3.60 -4.42
C ILE A 19 -16.37 -5.06 -4.04
N ALA A 20 -16.53 -5.32 -2.75
CA ALA A 20 -16.67 -6.66 -2.17
C ALA A 20 -17.95 -6.74 -1.32
N TYR A 21 -18.55 -7.92 -1.25
CA TYR A 21 -19.58 -8.26 -0.29
C TYR A 21 -18.95 -9.11 0.80
N VAL A 22 -19.13 -8.68 2.04
CA VAL A 22 -18.55 -9.32 3.23
C VAL A 22 -19.65 -9.48 4.28
N GLU A 23 -19.72 -10.65 4.88
CA GLU A 23 -20.59 -10.88 6.04
C GLU A 23 -19.89 -10.37 7.30
N VAL A 24 -20.54 -9.46 8.01
CA VAL A 24 -20.08 -8.89 9.27
C VAL A 24 -21.17 -9.05 10.31
N LYS A 25 -20.94 -9.86 11.34
CA LYS A 25 -21.93 -10.13 12.42
C LYS A 25 -23.30 -10.61 11.90
N GLY A 26 -23.30 -11.44 10.85
CA GLY A 26 -24.51 -11.99 10.23
C GLY A 26 -25.16 -11.12 9.15
N ASP A 27 -24.71 -9.89 8.96
CA ASP A 27 -25.20 -8.99 7.92
C ASP A 27 -24.26 -8.91 6.73
N VAL A 28 -24.79 -8.88 5.52
CA VAL A 28 -24.00 -8.64 4.31
C VAL A 28 -23.75 -7.15 4.13
N LYS A 29 -22.48 -6.75 4.16
CA LYS A 29 -22.03 -5.37 3.97
C LYS A 29 -21.37 -5.19 2.62
N THR A 30 -21.62 -4.03 1.99
CA THR A 30 -20.91 -3.59 0.79
C THR A 30 -19.65 -2.84 1.21
N CYS A 31 -18.49 -3.36 0.81
CA CYS A 31 -17.17 -2.83 1.18
C CYS A 31 -16.45 -2.30 -0.05
N HIS A 32 -15.76 -1.18 0.08
CA HIS A 32 -14.81 -0.72 -0.91
C HIS A 32 -13.52 -1.54 -0.80
N VAL A 33 -12.98 -1.99 -1.93
CA VAL A 33 -11.69 -2.71 -1.97
C VAL A 33 -10.60 -1.71 -2.33
N LYS A 34 -9.69 -1.45 -1.40
CA LYS A 34 -8.57 -0.49 -1.58
C LYS A 34 -7.44 -1.01 -2.46
N ASN A 35 -7.70 -2.03 -3.28
CA ASN A 35 -6.74 -2.61 -4.22
C ASN A 35 -7.42 -2.88 -5.56
N THR A 36 -6.85 -2.36 -6.64
CA THR A 36 -7.38 -2.55 -8.00
C THR A 36 -6.87 -3.84 -8.66
N GLY A 37 -5.89 -4.53 -8.08
CA GLY A 37 -5.43 -5.85 -8.50
C GLY A 37 -6.54 -6.90 -8.41
N ARG A 38 -6.41 -7.98 -9.15
CA ARG A 38 -7.41 -9.07 -9.14
C ARG A 38 -7.44 -9.78 -7.80
N CYS A 39 -6.29 -10.12 -7.26
CA CYS A 39 -6.09 -10.80 -5.96
C CYS A 39 -7.03 -12.01 -5.78
N GLN A 40 -7.26 -12.79 -6.85
CA GLN A 40 -8.19 -13.93 -6.83
C GLN A 40 -7.70 -15.06 -5.95
N GLU A 41 -6.38 -15.19 -5.83
CA GLU A 41 -5.70 -16.15 -4.98
C GLU A 41 -5.83 -15.84 -3.48
N LEU A 42 -6.21 -14.61 -3.15
CA LEU A 42 -6.39 -14.14 -1.77
C LEU A 42 -7.86 -14.03 -1.39
N LEU A 43 -8.66 -13.41 -2.25
CA LEU A 43 -10.09 -13.16 -2.02
C LEU A 43 -10.92 -14.37 -2.47
N VAL A 44 -10.75 -15.48 -1.76
CA VAL A 44 -11.51 -16.71 -1.97
C VAL A 44 -12.77 -16.68 -1.10
N PRO A 45 -13.97 -17.02 -1.62
CA PRO A 45 -15.19 -17.08 -0.81
C PRO A 45 -15.01 -17.90 0.47
N GLY A 46 -15.42 -17.34 1.61
CA GLY A 46 -15.23 -17.93 2.94
C GLY A 46 -13.94 -17.51 3.67
N CYS A 47 -12.99 -16.84 3.02
CA CYS A 47 -11.81 -16.35 3.72
C CYS A 47 -12.16 -15.22 4.69
N THR A 48 -11.37 -15.11 5.77
CA THR A 48 -11.48 -14.00 6.71
C THR A 48 -10.80 -12.76 6.16
N VAL A 49 -11.51 -11.65 6.15
CA VAL A 49 -11.00 -10.34 5.75
C VAL A 49 -11.04 -9.35 6.90
N VAL A 50 -10.17 -8.34 6.82
CA VAL A 50 -10.11 -7.23 7.76
C VAL A 50 -10.66 -5.98 7.08
N LEU A 51 -11.55 -5.30 7.76
CA LEU A 51 -12.24 -4.11 7.30
C LEU A 51 -11.96 -2.94 8.23
N GLU A 52 -11.80 -1.75 7.66
CA GLU A 52 -11.87 -0.50 8.39
C GLU A 52 -13.29 0.05 8.30
N PHE A 53 -13.93 0.26 9.44
CA PHE A 53 -15.29 0.82 9.53
C PHE A 53 -15.24 2.33 9.66
N HIS A 54 -16.02 3.05 8.86
CA HIS A 54 -16.12 4.49 8.87
C HIS A 54 -17.48 4.94 9.43
N PRO A 55 -17.60 5.22 10.73
CA PRO A 55 -18.89 5.55 11.37
C PRO A 55 -19.50 6.83 10.80
N LYS A 56 -18.71 7.75 10.29
CA LYS A 56 -19.12 9.00 9.66
C LYS A 56 -19.24 8.94 8.14
N ALA A 57 -19.32 7.76 7.56
CA ALA A 57 -19.36 7.58 6.10
C ALA A 57 -20.46 8.40 5.42
N LYS A 58 -21.66 8.47 6.01
CA LYS A 58 -22.80 9.27 5.48
C LYS A 58 -22.50 10.77 5.49
N GLU A 59 -21.95 11.28 6.59
CA GLU A 59 -21.57 12.69 6.74
C GLU A 59 -20.48 13.07 5.71
N MET A 60 -19.53 12.16 5.48
CA MET A 60 -18.45 12.31 4.51
C MET A 60 -18.87 11.98 3.07
N LYS A 61 -20.16 11.71 2.81
CA LYS A 61 -20.69 11.33 1.48
C LYS A 61 -19.97 10.13 0.85
N ARG A 62 -19.46 9.20 1.67
CA ARG A 62 -18.87 7.95 1.19
C ARG A 62 -19.95 7.02 0.66
N LYS A 63 -19.63 6.26 -0.41
CA LYS A 63 -20.52 5.26 -0.99
C LYS A 63 -20.58 3.97 -0.17
N THR A 64 -19.57 3.72 0.66
CA THR A 64 -19.45 2.52 1.51
C THR A 64 -19.00 2.92 2.91
N GLU A 65 -19.50 2.19 3.91
CA GLU A 65 -19.10 2.37 5.31
C GLU A 65 -17.86 1.58 5.69
N TYR A 66 -17.44 0.64 4.83
CA TYR A 66 -16.31 -0.26 5.06
C TYR A 66 -15.31 -0.21 3.93
N ASP A 67 -14.02 -0.23 4.28
CA ASP A 67 -12.91 -0.46 3.37
C ASP A 67 -12.31 -1.84 3.67
N LEU A 68 -12.16 -2.71 2.67
CA LEU A 68 -11.42 -3.96 2.80
C LEU A 68 -9.93 -3.64 2.70
N ILE A 69 -9.21 -3.85 3.80
CA ILE A 69 -7.81 -3.44 3.97
C ILE A 69 -6.84 -4.61 4.04
N ALA A 70 -7.28 -5.80 4.49
CA ALA A 70 -6.43 -6.97 4.55
C ALA A 70 -7.24 -8.27 4.46
N VAL A 71 -6.54 -9.38 4.20
CA VAL A 71 -7.10 -10.73 4.10
C VAL A 71 -6.20 -11.72 4.82
N TYR A 72 -6.78 -12.74 5.41
CA TYR A 72 -6.06 -13.88 5.94
C TYR A 72 -5.92 -14.98 4.87
N LYS A 73 -4.69 -15.37 4.56
CA LYS A 73 -4.35 -16.58 3.80
C LYS A 73 -3.80 -17.63 4.78
N GLY A 74 -4.68 -18.50 5.26
CA GLY A 74 -4.36 -19.33 6.42
C GLY A 74 -4.07 -18.46 7.65
N ASN A 75 -2.89 -18.58 8.23
CA ASN A 75 -2.45 -17.77 9.39
C ASN A 75 -1.72 -16.48 8.99
N LEU A 76 -1.48 -16.27 7.71
CA LEU A 76 -0.77 -15.08 7.21
C LEU A 76 -1.75 -13.95 6.95
N LEU A 77 -1.56 -12.81 7.62
CA LEU A 77 -2.30 -11.57 7.35
C LEU A 77 -1.59 -10.79 6.23
N ILE A 78 -2.29 -10.56 5.12
CA ILE A 78 -1.79 -9.82 3.96
C ILE A 78 -2.53 -8.50 3.86
N ASN A 79 -1.81 -7.39 3.97
CA ASN A 79 -2.38 -6.05 3.73
C ASN A 79 -2.69 -5.89 2.24
N MET A 80 -3.90 -5.46 1.93
CA MET A 80 -4.39 -5.25 0.56
C MET A 80 -4.57 -3.78 0.19
N ASP A 81 -4.36 -2.85 1.12
CA ASP A 81 -4.46 -1.42 0.83
C ASP A 81 -3.30 -0.98 -0.07
N SER A 82 -3.58 -0.69 -1.33
CA SER A 82 -2.58 -0.28 -2.33
C SER A 82 -1.88 1.05 -1.99
N GLN A 83 -2.41 1.82 -1.05
CA GLN A 83 -1.79 3.06 -0.57
C GLN A 83 -0.89 2.85 0.65
N ALA A 84 -1.04 1.71 1.34
CA ALA A 84 -0.26 1.43 2.55
C ALA A 84 1.25 1.38 2.31
N PRO A 85 1.78 0.77 1.22
CA PRO A 85 3.22 0.75 0.97
C PRO A 85 3.83 2.15 0.85
N ASN A 86 3.19 3.04 0.09
CA ASN A 86 3.66 4.42 -0.10
C ASN A 86 3.64 5.20 1.21
N GLN A 87 2.60 5.02 2.02
CA GLN A 87 2.51 5.67 3.31
C GLN A 87 3.55 5.14 4.30
N ALA A 88 3.76 3.82 4.35
CA ALA A 88 4.78 3.20 5.19
C ALA A 88 6.19 3.65 4.80
N ALA A 89 6.50 3.68 3.50
CA ALA A 89 7.79 4.16 3.00
C ALA A 89 8.03 5.63 3.37
N LEU A 90 7.00 6.47 3.24
CA LEU A 90 7.08 7.88 3.63
C LEU A 90 7.33 8.05 5.13
N GLU A 91 6.63 7.31 5.99
CA GLU A 91 6.81 7.37 7.45
C GLU A 91 8.21 6.90 7.84
N TRP A 92 8.66 5.80 7.24
CA TRP A 92 10.01 5.27 7.47
C TRP A 92 11.11 6.27 7.09
N ILE A 93 11.03 6.89 5.90
CA ILE A 93 12.07 7.83 5.45
C ILE A 93 12.04 9.13 6.26
N ARG A 94 10.86 9.61 6.69
CA ARG A 94 10.72 10.77 7.57
C ARG A 94 11.27 10.51 8.97
N GLU A 95 11.12 9.30 9.48
CA GLU A 95 11.73 8.89 10.74
C GLU A 95 13.25 8.93 10.65
N LYS A 96 13.83 8.47 9.53
CA LYS A 96 15.28 8.56 9.28
C LYS A 96 15.75 10.02 9.21
N GLU A 97 15.05 10.88 8.47
CA GLU A 97 15.32 12.31 8.42
C GLU A 97 15.30 12.95 9.81
N ALA A 98 14.23 12.75 10.58
CA ALA A 98 14.04 13.35 11.90
C ALA A 98 15.10 12.90 12.94
N LYS A 99 15.61 11.68 12.81
CA LYS A 99 16.66 11.13 13.66
C LYS A 99 18.08 11.37 13.14
N GLY A 100 18.23 11.97 11.95
CA GLY A 100 19.52 12.14 11.29
C GLY A 100 20.23 10.81 10.98
N LEU A 101 19.47 9.77 10.65
CA LEU A 101 19.99 8.43 10.40
C LEU A 101 20.17 8.17 8.91
N SER A 102 21.33 7.65 8.54
CA SER A 102 21.63 7.25 7.17
C SER A 102 20.71 6.12 6.66
N LEU A 103 20.43 6.14 5.37
CA LEU A 103 19.85 5.02 4.64
C LEU A 103 21.00 4.07 4.23
N GLU A 104 21.20 3.01 5.04
CA GLU A 104 22.12 1.88 4.75
C GLU A 104 23.43 2.28 4.01
N ASN A 105 24.19 3.24 4.56
CA ASN A 105 25.43 3.77 4.01
C ASN A 105 25.28 4.60 2.70
N VAL A 106 24.06 5.02 2.35
CA VAL A 106 23.84 5.84 1.15
C VAL A 106 23.86 7.34 1.50
N GLY A 107 23.40 7.71 2.70
CA GLY A 107 23.34 9.09 3.19
C GLY A 107 22.08 9.40 3.98
N ILE A 108 22.07 10.55 4.64
CA ILE A 108 20.92 11.01 5.46
C ILE A 108 19.88 11.63 4.51
N PRO A 109 18.62 11.12 4.51
CA PRO A 109 17.56 11.71 3.69
C PRO A 109 17.15 13.08 4.24
N THR A 110 16.92 14.03 3.34
CA THR A 110 16.44 15.40 3.65
C THR A 110 15.48 15.87 2.57
N ASN A 111 14.69 16.89 2.84
CA ASN A 111 13.80 17.53 1.85
C ASN A 111 12.84 16.55 1.16
N ILE A 112 12.17 15.71 1.93
CA ILE A 112 11.29 14.64 1.44
C ILE A 112 10.00 15.22 0.83
N ARG A 113 9.71 14.85 -0.41
CA ARG A 113 8.53 15.27 -1.17
C ARG A 113 7.83 14.06 -1.76
N ARG A 114 6.51 14.13 -1.88
CA ARG A 114 5.67 13.07 -2.47
C ARG A 114 5.32 13.41 -3.91
N GLU A 115 5.10 12.35 -4.71
CA GLU A 115 4.47 12.45 -6.01
C GLU A 115 5.18 13.44 -6.96
N VAL A 116 6.51 13.33 -7.08
CA VAL A 116 7.35 14.26 -7.84
C VAL A 116 7.55 13.79 -9.27
N THR A 117 7.26 14.67 -10.22
CA THR A 117 7.57 14.41 -11.64
C THR A 117 9.02 14.79 -11.93
N HIS A 118 9.76 13.89 -12.52
CA HIS A 118 11.10 14.11 -13.05
C HIS A 118 11.19 13.51 -14.45
N GLY A 119 11.52 14.34 -15.45
CA GLY A 119 11.41 13.93 -16.85
C GLY A 119 10.02 13.47 -17.22
N GLU A 120 9.90 12.28 -17.79
CA GLU A 120 8.63 11.65 -18.16
C GLU A 120 8.04 10.74 -17.07
N SER A 121 8.74 10.60 -15.95
CA SER A 121 8.35 9.70 -14.85
C SER A 121 7.83 10.48 -13.65
N ARG A 122 6.84 9.92 -12.94
CA ARG A 122 6.35 10.42 -11.66
C ARG A 122 6.69 9.40 -10.59
N PHE A 123 7.54 9.81 -9.65
CA PHE A 123 8.03 8.99 -8.56
C PHE A 123 7.18 9.18 -7.30
N ASP A 124 7.01 8.12 -6.53
CA ASP A 124 6.25 8.15 -5.29
C ASP A 124 6.86 9.09 -4.24
N LEU A 125 8.20 9.06 -4.12
CA LEU A 125 8.96 9.94 -3.24
C LEU A 125 10.17 10.51 -3.97
N ALA A 126 10.54 11.76 -3.65
CA ALA A 126 11.82 12.36 -4.00
C ALA A 126 12.40 13.04 -2.75
N PHE A 127 13.71 13.00 -2.60
CA PHE A 127 14.42 13.57 -1.46
C PHE A 127 15.87 13.86 -1.85
N GLU A 128 16.62 14.45 -0.95
CA GLU A 128 18.05 14.64 -1.08
C GLU A 128 18.77 13.69 -0.12
N LEU A 129 19.85 13.11 -0.57
CA LEU A 129 20.75 12.30 0.27
C LEU A 129 21.97 13.14 0.62
N LYS A 130 22.15 13.43 1.90
CA LYS A 130 23.31 14.14 2.42
C LYS A 130 24.38 13.13 2.83
N ASP A 131 25.54 13.22 2.18
CA ASP A 131 26.74 12.44 2.55
C ASP A 131 27.25 12.91 3.92
N GLU A 132 27.49 11.98 4.82
CA GLU A 132 27.88 12.28 6.22
C GLU A 132 29.33 12.80 6.34
N VAL A 133 30.19 12.44 5.39
CA VAL A 133 31.60 12.80 5.43
C VAL A 133 31.85 14.14 4.72
N THR A 134 31.32 14.29 3.51
CA THR A 134 31.59 15.48 2.68
C THR A 134 30.54 16.57 2.85
N GLY A 135 29.38 16.25 3.43
CA GLY A 135 28.22 17.16 3.56
C GLY A 135 27.54 17.48 2.22
N LYS A 136 27.99 16.90 1.10
CA LYS A 136 27.34 17.09 -0.20
C LYS A 136 25.98 16.43 -0.25
N THR A 137 25.07 17.04 -1.01
CA THR A 137 23.73 16.49 -1.24
C THR A 137 23.57 16.07 -2.69
N VAL A 138 22.89 14.95 -2.91
CA VAL A 138 22.51 14.45 -4.24
C VAL A 138 21.01 14.17 -4.27
N PRO A 139 20.31 14.44 -5.41
CA PRO A 139 18.91 14.08 -5.54
C PRO A 139 18.73 12.57 -5.58
N ALA A 140 17.66 12.08 -4.97
CA ALA A 140 17.27 10.68 -4.97
C ALA A 140 15.77 10.56 -5.24
N PHE A 141 15.38 9.47 -5.90
CA PHE A 141 13.99 9.14 -6.21
C PHE A 141 13.69 7.73 -5.72
N MET A 142 12.47 7.54 -5.24
CA MET A 142 12.00 6.23 -4.76
C MET A 142 10.68 5.89 -5.42
N GLU A 143 10.61 4.70 -6.01
CA GLU A 143 9.40 4.09 -6.53
C GLU A 143 9.01 2.94 -5.61
N VAL A 144 7.84 3.01 -4.99
CA VAL A 144 7.35 2.04 -4.01
C VAL A 144 6.47 1.00 -4.70
N LYS A 145 6.73 -0.28 -4.45
CA LYS A 145 5.94 -1.38 -4.99
C LYS A 145 5.33 -2.21 -3.85
N GLY A 146 4.00 -2.22 -3.78
CA GLY A 146 3.28 -3.15 -2.91
C GLY A 146 3.29 -4.55 -3.52
N VAL A 147 3.56 -5.57 -2.69
CA VAL A 147 3.58 -6.96 -3.11
C VAL A 147 2.57 -7.74 -2.28
N THR A 148 1.62 -8.41 -2.95
CA THR A 148 0.59 -9.23 -2.32
C THR A 148 0.64 -10.70 -2.77
N LEU A 149 1.37 -11.02 -3.85
CA LEU A 149 1.52 -12.38 -4.32
C LEU A 149 2.52 -13.13 -3.42
N GLU A 150 1.99 -14.01 -2.59
CA GLU A 150 2.76 -14.87 -1.70
C GLU A 150 2.53 -16.33 -2.07
N LYS A 151 3.61 -17.14 -2.12
CA LYS A 151 3.60 -18.59 -2.29
C LYS A 151 4.68 -19.20 -1.40
N GLU A 152 4.26 -20.11 -0.50
CA GLU A 152 5.16 -20.88 0.36
C GLU A 152 6.17 -20.02 1.17
N GLY A 153 5.69 -18.89 1.71
CA GLY A 153 6.53 -17.97 2.49
C GLY A 153 7.38 -17.00 1.67
N ASN A 154 7.32 -17.08 0.33
CA ASN A 154 8.02 -16.17 -0.57
C ASN A 154 7.05 -15.17 -1.21
N VAL A 155 7.50 -13.95 -1.41
CA VAL A 155 6.74 -12.92 -2.13
C VAL A 155 7.30 -12.75 -3.54
N PHE A 156 6.40 -12.51 -4.50
CA PHE A 156 6.75 -12.42 -5.92
C PHE A 156 6.27 -11.09 -6.51
N PHE A 157 7.17 -10.46 -7.28
CA PHE A 157 6.88 -9.26 -8.04
C PHE A 157 7.51 -9.35 -9.44
N PRO A 158 6.81 -8.90 -10.50
CA PRO A 158 5.40 -8.49 -10.49
C PRO A 158 4.45 -9.70 -10.43
N ASP A 159 3.24 -9.50 -9.92
CA ASP A 159 2.16 -10.49 -9.97
C ASP A 159 1.66 -10.72 -11.40
N ALA A 160 1.77 -9.67 -12.26
CA ALA A 160 1.53 -9.75 -13.69
C ALA A 160 2.43 -8.72 -14.44
N PRO A 161 3.07 -9.11 -15.56
CA PRO A 161 3.84 -8.17 -16.38
C PRO A 161 2.91 -7.09 -16.97
N THR A 162 3.33 -5.82 -16.85
CA THR A 162 2.60 -4.68 -17.44
C THR A 162 3.55 -3.76 -18.19
N ILE A 163 3.09 -3.17 -19.31
CA ILE A 163 3.84 -2.17 -20.08
C ILE A 163 4.20 -0.97 -19.19
N ARG A 164 3.30 -0.59 -18.27
CA ARG A 164 3.55 0.49 -17.29
C ARG A 164 4.69 0.13 -16.33
N GLY A 165 4.77 -1.13 -15.90
CA GLY A 165 5.88 -1.60 -15.03
C GLY A 165 7.23 -1.48 -15.72
N VAL A 166 7.32 -1.88 -17.00
CA VAL A 166 8.55 -1.75 -17.81
C VAL A 166 8.93 -0.28 -18.00
N LYS A 167 7.96 0.61 -18.28
CA LYS A 167 8.21 2.04 -18.43
C LYS A 167 8.77 2.66 -17.13
N HIS A 168 8.27 2.26 -15.96
CA HIS A 168 8.76 2.72 -14.67
C HIS A 168 10.21 2.28 -14.40
N LEU A 169 10.55 1.03 -14.74
CA LEU A 169 11.93 0.54 -14.61
C LEU A 169 12.93 1.28 -15.52
N ASN A 170 12.50 1.62 -16.73
CA ASN A 170 13.32 2.38 -17.66
C ASN A 170 13.46 3.87 -17.30
N GLY A 171 12.64 4.38 -16.38
CA GLY A 171 12.68 5.76 -15.90
C GLY A 171 13.49 5.96 -14.62
N LEU A 172 13.95 4.85 -14.00
CA LEU A 172 14.89 4.85 -12.86
C LEU A 172 16.33 4.85 -13.35
#